data_78abdbd060d3e5992d7d482c00a753ae
#
_entry.id   78abdbd060d3e5992d7d482c00a753ae
#
_cell.length_a   1.000
_cell.length_b   1.000
_cell.length_c   1.000
_cell.angle_alpha   90.00
_cell.angle_beta   90.00
_cell.angle_gamma   90.00
#
_symmetry.space_group_name_H-M   'P 1'
#
loop_
_entity.id
_entity.type
_entity.pdbx_description
1 polymer ?
#
loop_
_entity_poly.entity_id
_entity_poly.type
_entity_poly.pdbx_seq_one_letter_code
_entity_poly.pdbx_strand_id
1 'polypeptide(L)'
;MVRKTILTTMLVGLAAASAPAQDARVELSGTAGWTFSDGVSGDGVIVPGVGLFDRIDPKDAFSWGLRLGFLVNENSEVGFLFDQQSTSLEIGGTSTFELGDLSLRNYHGYYAYNFGDGDATARPYVLIGLGATQYGTINVSAAGLQRDIDGNTRFSGSGALGVKIFPSPRFGIRLEGRWTPTYIKSDAAGWWCDPYWGCYVISDAQYSNQFELSGGVTLRF
;
A
#
# COMPACT_ATOMS: atom_id res chain seq x y z
N MET A 1 -4.70 4.06 41.37
CA MET A 1 -4.86 2.80 40.63
C MET A 1 -3.92 2.81 39.45
N VAL A 2 -2.82 2.06 39.51
CA VAL A 2 -1.75 2.04 38.49
C VAL A 2 -2.12 0.96 37.48
N ARG A 3 -2.47 1.34 36.21
CA ARG A 3 -2.63 0.40 35.14
C ARG A 3 -1.24 -0.04 34.64
N LYS A 4 -0.88 -1.26 34.94
CA LYS A 4 0.30 -1.93 34.37
C LYS A 4 0.04 -2.21 32.89
N THR A 5 0.70 -1.47 32.02
CA THR A 5 0.78 -1.76 30.59
C THR A 5 1.77 -2.91 30.41
N ILE A 6 1.28 -4.10 30.13
CA ILE A 6 2.11 -5.26 29.79
C ILE A 6 2.50 -5.08 28.33
N LEU A 7 3.72 -4.63 28.09
CA LEU A 7 4.37 -4.63 26.78
C LEU A 7 4.81 -6.07 26.52
N THR A 8 3.97 -6.83 25.83
CA THR A 8 4.33 -8.19 25.36
C THR A 8 5.27 -8.03 24.18
N THR A 9 6.56 -8.02 24.46
CA THR A 9 7.61 -8.11 23.45
C THR A 9 7.56 -9.51 22.86
N MET A 10 6.95 -9.63 21.68
CA MET A 10 6.95 -10.87 20.91
C MET A 10 8.34 -11.03 20.30
N LEU A 11 9.26 -11.59 21.06
CA LEU A 11 10.56 -12.06 20.59
C LEU A 11 10.28 -13.34 19.80
N VAL A 12 10.06 -13.18 18.48
CA VAL A 12 10.10 -14.31 17.56
C VAL A 12 11.54 -14.77 17.52
N GLY A 13 11.84 -15.81 18.30
CA GLY A 13 13.12 -16.49 18.23
C GLY A 13 13.29 -17.07 16.81
N LEU A 14 14.12 -16.43 16.00
CA LEU A 14 14.64 -17.02 14.77
C LEU A 14 15.50 -18.22 15.18
N ALA A 15 14.87 -19.39 15.29
CA ALA A 15 15.61 -20.64 15.26
C ALA A 15 16.24 -20.74 13.87
N ALA A 16 17.50 -20.35 13.77
CA ALA A 16 18.30 -20.58 12.59
C ALA A 16 18.50 -22.09 12.41
N ALA A 17 17.50 -22.75 11.81
CA ALA A 17 17.67 -24.10 11.33
C ALA A 17 18.78 -24.06 10.28
N SER A 18 19.84 -24.82 10.52
CA SER A 18 20.99 -25.00 9.63
C SER A 18 20.61 -25.91 8.45
N ALA A 19 19.58 -25.57 7.70
CA ALA A 19 19.30 -26.20 6.43
C ALA A 19 20.31 -25.72 5.38
N PRO A 20 20.82 -26.59 4.50
CA PRO A 20 21.67 -26.20 3.39
C PRO A 20 20.92 -25.20 2.51
N ALA A 21 21.61 -24.14 2.07
CA ALA A 21 21.03 -22.99 1.38
C ALA A 21 20.32 -23.31 0.03
N GLN A 22 20.46 -24.54 -0.46
CA GLN A 22 19.87 -25.01 -1.71
C GLN A 22 18.38 -25.37 -1.60
N ASP A 23 17.83 -25.54 -0.38
CA ASP A 23 16.43 -25.90 -0.14
C ASP A 23 15.60 -24.77 0.48
N ALA A 24 16.13 -23.53 0.50
CA ALA A 24 15.41 -22.40 1.06
C ALA A 24 14.14 -22.09 0.24
N ARG A 25 12.98 -22.35 0.82
CA ARG A 25 11.67 -22.21 0.16
C ARG A 25 10.85 -21.02 0.66
N VAL A 26 11.32 -20.35 1.69
CA VAL A 26 10.59 -19.23 2.32
C VAL A 26 11.43 -17.96 2.23
N GLU A 27 10.83 -16.89 1.75
CA GLU A 27 11.42 -15.54 1.75
C GLU A 27 10.58 -14.61 2.61
N LEU A 28 11.20 -13.94 3.58
CA LEU A 28 10.61 -12.85 4.35
C LEU A 28 11.30 -11.55 3.95
N SER A 29 10.51 -10.57 3.50
CA SER A 29 11.07 -9.26 3.11
C SER A 29 10.40 -8.12 3.88
N GLY A 30 11.23 -7.15 4.29
CA GLY A 30 10.79 -5.85 4.76
C GLY A 30 11.21 -4.78 3.77
N THR A 31 10.29 -3.91 3.37
CA THR A 31 10.51 -2.85 2.37
C THR A 31 10.14 -1.48 2.93
N ALA A 32 10.79 -0.45 2.42
CA ALA A 32 10.47 0.95 2.65
C ALA A 32 10.60 1.70 1.33
N GLY A 33 9.75 2.69 1.11
CA GLY A 33 9.69 3.37 -0.16
C GLY A 33 8.91 4.67 -0.12
N TRP A 34 8.64 5.15 -1.31
CA TRP A 34 7.82 6.33 -1.54
C TRP A 34 6.69 5.99 -2.50
N THR A 35 5.46 6.30 -2.11
CA THR A 35 4.27 6.05 -2.93
C THR A 35 3.76 7.36 -3.48
N PHE A 36 3.60 7.39 -4.81
CA PHE A 36 2.95 8.42 -5.59
C PHE A 36 1.51 8.00 -5.83
N SER A 37 0.56 8.84 -5.50
CA SER A 37 -0.86 8.52 -5.61
C SER A 37 -1.54 9.45 -6.59
N ASP A 38 -2.25 8.88 -7.58
CA ASP A 38 -3.13 9.65 -8.44
C ASP A 38 -4.44 9.90 -7.72
N GLY A 39 -4.86 11.17 -7.70
CA GLY A 39 -6.15 11.57 -7.19
C GLY A 39 -7.31 11.17 -8.10
N VAL A 40 -8.49 11.36 -7.59
CA VAL A 40 -9.74 11.17 -8.31
C VAL A 40 -10.32 12.54 -8.67
N SER A 41 -10.49 12.80 -9.97
CA SER A 41 -11.18 14.01 -10.46
C SER A 41 -12.67 13.71 -10.64
N GLY A 42 -13.53 14.68 -10.35
CA GLY A 42 -14.98 14.55 -10.49
C GLY A 42 -15.62 15.83 -11.00
N ASP A 43 -16.94 15.77 -11.20
CA ASP A 43 -17.74 16.96 -11.47
C ASP A 43 -17.63 17.90 -10.27
N GLY A 44 -17.07 19.08 -10.48
CA GLY A 44 -16.67 19.99 -9.40
C GLY A 44 -17.80 20.30 -8.41
N VAL A 45 -17.49 20.32 -7.13
CA VAL A 45 -18.38 20.74 -6.06
C VAL A 45 -18.08 22.16 -5.65
N ILE A 46 -19.09 23.04 -5.70
CA ILE A 46 -18.97 24.42 -5.23
C ILE A 46 -19.26 24.44 -3.73
N VAL A 47 -18.25 24.73 -2.91
CA VAL A 47 -18.43 24.98 -1.48
C VAL A 47 -18.58 26.50 -1.29
N PRO A 48 -19.76 26.99 -0.83
CA PRO A 48 -20.00 28.41 -0.63
C PRO A 48 -18.95 29.03 0.30
N GLY A 49 -18.27 30.07 -0.19
CA GLY A 49 -17.23 30.79 0.58
C GLY A 49 -15.84 30.18 0.54
N VAL A 50 -15.65 29.01 -0.10
CA VAL A 50 -14.34 28.35 -0.19
C VAL A 50 -13.88 28.17 -1.64
N GLY A 51 -14.75 27.83 -2.57
CA GLY A 51 -14.43 27.72 -4.00
C GLY A 51 -14.99 26.49 -4.69
N LEU A 52 -14.52 26.26 -5.92
CA LEU A 52 -14.80 25.05 -6.71
C LEU A 52 -13.71 24.01 -6.41
N PHE A 53 -14.13 22.81 -6.06
CA PHE A 53 -13.27 21.65 -5.84
C PHE A 53 -13.65 20.56 -6.83
N ASP A 54 -12.71 20.13 -7.63
CA ASP A 54 -12.91 19.15 -8.70
C ASP A 54 -11.98 17.94 -8.61
N ARG A 55 -11.10 17.92 -7.60
CA ARG A 55 -10.10 16.89 -7.42
C ARG A 55 -9.84 16.58 -5.96
N ILE A 56 -9.68 15.30 -5.67
CA ILE A 56 -9.24 14.79 -4.36
C ILE A 56 -7.99 13.94 -4.58
N ASP A 57 -6.89 14.36 -3.95
CA ASP A 57 -5.58 13.73 -4.10
C ASP A 57 -5.03 13.30 -2.73
N PRO A 58 -4.70 11.99 -2.54
CA PRO A 58 -3.79 11.61 -1.48
C PRO A 58 -2.39 12.15 -1.80
N LYS A 59 -1.73 12.77 -0.85
CA LYS A 59 -0.35 13.22 -1.02
C LYS A 59 0.61 12.06 -1.22
N ASP A 60 1.66 12.31 -1.99
CA ASP A 60 2.79 11.41 -2.06
C ASP A 60 3.43 11.26 -0.68
N ALA A 61 3.67 10.04 -0.25
CA ALA A 61 4.15 9.80 1.10
C ALA A 61 5.03 8.55 1.21
N PHE A 62 5.73 8.50 2.33
CA PHE A 62 6.50 7.33 2.73
C PHE A 62 5.59 6.12 2.94
N SER A 63 6.05 4.97 2.46
CA SER A 63 5.41 3.68 2.63
C SER A 63 6.39 2.66 3.20
N TRP A 64 5.85 1.65 3.87
CA TRP A 64 6.61 0.49 4.30
C TRP A 64 5.77 -0.77 4.14
N GLY A 65 6.41 -1.90 3.94
CA GLY A 65 5.72 -3.14 3.67
C GLY A 65 6.45 -4.37 4.19
N LEU A 66 5.67 -5.46 4.29
CA LEU A 66 6.14 -6.80 4.62
C LEU A 66 5.67 -7.79 3.57
N ARG A 67 6.50 -8.77 3.25
CA ARG A 67 6.17 -9.85 2.33
C ARG A 67 6.60 -11.17 2.87
N LEU A 68 5.74 -12.15 2.70
CA LEU A 68 6.02 -13.55 2.95
C LEU A 68 5.85 -14.31 1.63
N GLY A 69 6.94 -14.82 1.08
CA GLY A 69 6.99 -15.57 -0.17
C GLY A 69 7.34 -17.03 0.06
N PHE A 70 6.73 -17.89 -0.73
CA PHE A 70 7.00 -19.33 -0.79
C PHE A 70 7.44 -19.68 -2.21
N LEU A 71 8.67 -20.16 -2.35
CA LEU A 71 9.20 -20.64 -3.63
C LEU A 71 8.57 -22.00 -3.95
N VAL A 72 7.78 -22.04 -4.99
CA VAL A 72 7.16 -23.27 -5.53
C VAL A 72 8.20 -24.06 -6.32
N ASN A 73 9.04 -23.35 -7.03
CA ASN A 73 10.23 -23.85 -7.73
C ASN A 73 11.28 -22.73 -7.78
N GLU A 74 12.40 -22.95 -8.44
CA GLU A 74 13.53 -21.99 -8.52
C GLU A 74 13.10 -20.61 -9.04
N ASN A 75 12.10 -20.55 -9.93
CA ASN A 75 11.68 -19.32 -10.58
C ASN A 75 10.32 -18.79 -10.11
N SER A 76 9.47 -19.64 -9.54
CA SER A 76 8.09 -19.29 -9.19
C SER A 76 7.92 -19.12 -7.69
N GLU A 77 7.34 -18.02 -7.31
CA GLU A 77 7.06 -17.65 -5.91
C GLU A 77 5.60 -17.26 -5.78
N VAL A 78 4.92 -17.76 -4.75
CA VAL A 78 3.59 -17.32 -4.33
C VAL A 78 3.69 -16.75 -2.92
N GLY A 79 2.87 -15.78 -2.59
CA GLY A 79 2.99 -15.20 -1.26
C GLY A 79 1.93 -14.17 -0.93
N PHE A 80 2.18 -13.51 0.19
CA PHE A 80 1.35 -12.46 0.72
C PHE A 80 2.17 -11.17 0.90
N LEU A 81 1.57 -10.06 0.53
CA LEU A 81 2.12 -8.71 0.60
C LEU A 81 1.22 -7.85 1.47
N PHE A 82 1.80 -7.18 2.43
CA PHE A 82 1.22 -6.10 3.21
C PHE A 82 2.03 -4.84 2.98
N ASP A 83 1.35 -3.72 2.79
CA ASP A 83 1.96 -2.42 2.61
C ASP A 83 1.11 -1.34 3.28
N GLN A 84 1.76 -0.35 3.88
CA GLN A 84 1.09 0.77 4.53
C GLN A 84 1.75 2.09 4.13
N GLN A 85 0.90 3.03 3.69
CA GLN A 85 1.22 4.43 3.46
C GLN A 85 0.47 5.28 4.47
N SER A 86 1.15 6.23 5.11
CA SER A 86 0.52 7.28 5.92
C SER A 86 0.67 8.59 5.17
N THR A 87 -0.44 9.18 4.77
CA THR A 87 -0.50 10.37 3.92
C THR A 87 -1.56 11.33 4.41
N SER A 88 -1.65 12.51 3.82
CA SER A 88 -2.76 13.46 4.00
C SER A 88 -3.60 13.50 2.74
N LEU A 89 -4.88 13.78 2.89
CA LEU A 89 -5.80 13.98 1.79
C LEU A 89 -5.93 15.48 1.49
N GLU A 90 -5.72 15.86 0.22
CA GLU A 90 -5.91 17.21 -0.26
C GLU A 90 -7.10 17.29 -1.21
N ILE A 91 -7.87 18.39 -1.08
CA ILE A 91 -8.84 18.77 -2.09
C ILE A 91 -8.22 19.88 -2.94
N GLY A 92 -8.18 19.65 -4.25
CA GLY A 92 -7.69 20.59 -5.25
C GLY A 92 -8.85 21.24 -6.01
N GLY A 93 -8.60 22.46 -6.46
CA GLY A 93 -9.50 23.28 -7.27
C GLY A 93 -8.91 24.67 -7.45
N THR A 94 -9.70 25.71 -7.27
CA THR A 94 -9.19 27.10 -7.28
C THR A 94 -8.21 27.37 -6.13
N SER A 95 -8.25 26.55 -5.07
CA SER A 95 -7.32 26.53 -3.92
C SER A 95 -7.14 25.11 -3.46
N THR A 96 -5.96 24.79 -2.90
CA THR A 96 -5.68 23.48 -2.30
C THR A 96 -5.93 23.55 -0.80
N PHE A 97 -6.69 22.60 -0.28
CA PHE A 97 -7.02 22.53 1.14
C PHE A 97 -6.74 21.13 1.67
N GLU A 98 -6.00 21.00 2.77
CA GLU A 98 -5.73 19.72 3.43
C GLU A 98 -6.91 19.35 4.31
N LEU A 99 -7.49 18.17 4.08
CA LEU A 99 -8.65 17.66 4.82
C LEU A 99 -8.26 16.97 6.12
N GLY A 100 -7.17 16.20 6.10
CA GLY A 100 -6.71 15.44 7.26
C GLY A 100 -5.84 14.24 6.89
N ASP A 101 -5.40 13.53 7.93
CA ASP A 101 -4.54 12.36 7.78
C ASP A 101 -5.32 11.15 7.24
N LEU A 102 -4.71 10.45 6.29
CA LEU A 102 -5.23 9.25 5.66
C LEU A 102 -4.20 8.11 5.77
N SER A 103 -4.65 6.93 6.20
CA SER A 103 -3.85 5.72 6.18
C SER A 103 -4.36 4.79 5.07
N LEU A 104 -3.50 4.40 4.17
CA LEU A 104 -3.76 3.43 3.10
C LEU A 104 -3.03 2.13 3.42
N ARG A 105 -3.74 1.00 3.37
CA ARG A 105 -3.17 -0.33 3.62
C ARG A 105 -3.55 -1.25 2.48
N ASN A 106 -2.54 -1.88 1.89
CA ASN A 106 -2.70 -2.84 0.80
C ASN A 106 -2.44 -4.26 1.33
N TYR A 107 -3.34 -5.19 1.00
CA TYR A 107 -3.28 -6.61 1.35
C TYR A 107 -3.46 -7.42 0.09
N HIS A 108 -2.38 -8.00 -0.45
CA HIS A 108 -2.44 -8.75 -1.71
C HIS A 108 -1.84 -10.14 -1.55
N GLY A 109 -2.53 -11.15 -2.08
CA GLY A 109 -1.91 -12.40 -2.49
C GLY A 109 -1.20 -12.17 -3.82
N TYR A 110 0.00 -12.69 -4.01
CA TYR A 110 0.78 -12.48 -5.21
C TYR A 110 1.41 -13.75 -5.77
N TYR A 111 1.68 -13.70 -7.05
CA TYR A 111 2.58 -14.59 -7.76
C TYR A 111 3.73 -13.76 -8.34
N ALA A 112 4.96 -14.26 -8.19
CA ALA A 112 6.13 -13.65 -8.81
C ALA A 112 6.93 -14.67 -9.59
N TYR A 113 7.44 -14.25 -10.74
CA TYR A 113 8.38 -15.02 -11.55
C TYR A 113 9.74 -14.36 -11.48
N ASN A 114 10.71 -15.10 -10.95
CA ASN A 114 12.10 -14.70 -10.81
C ASN A 114 12.90 -15.22 -12.01
N PHE A 115 13.57 -14.33 -12.73
CA PHE A 115 14.40 -14.69 -13.89
C PHE A 115 15.79 -15.13 -13.44
N GLY A 116 16.42 -15.98 -14.25
CA GLY A 116 17.75 -16.51 -14.00
C GLY A 116 17.75 -17.76 -13.12
N ASP A 117 18.95 -18.25 -12.86
CA ASP A 117 19.17 -19.47 -12.08
C ASP A 117 18.90 -19.23 -10.59
N GLY A 118 18.56 -20.29 -9.85
CA GLY A 118 18.21 -20.21 -8.43
C GLY A 118 19.31 -19.64 -7.53
N ASP A 119 20.57 -19.82 -7.92
CA ASP A 119 21.79 -19.37 -7.23
C ASP A 119 22.37 -18.05 -7.77
N ALA A 120 21.75 -17.46 -8.80
CA ALA A 120 22.20 -16.18 -9.35
C ALA A 120 22.19 -15.08 -8.29
N THR A 121 23.30 -14.33 -8.20
CA THR A 121 23.45 -13.20 -7.26
C THR A 121 22.41 -12.12 -7.49
N ALA A 122 22.04 -11.85 -8.74
CA ALA A 122 21.02 -10.86 -9.10
C ALA A 122 19.88 -11.55 -9.85
N ARG A 123 18.67 -11.43 -9.33
CA ARG A 123 17.47 -12.07 -9.89
C ARG A 123 16.39 -11.01 -10.16
N PRO A 124 16.27 -10.52 -11.39
CA PRO A 124 15.13 -9.73 -11.80
C PRO A 124 13.84 -10.53 -11.63
N TYR A 125 12.72 -9.86 -11.35
CA TYR A 125 11.43 -10.52 -11.26
C TYR A 125 10.29 -9.63 -11.73
N VAL A 126 9.19 -10.27 -12.09
CA VAL A 126 7.88 -9.66 -12.31
C VAL A 126 6.92 -10.22 -11.28
N LEU A 127 5.99 -9.39 -10.81
CA LEU A 127 5.00 -9.78 -9.81
C LEU A 127 3.61 -9.31 -10.27
N ILE A 128 2.62 -10.15 -10.07
CA ILE A 128 1.21 -9.81 -10.16
C ILE A 128 0.51 -10.21 -8.86
N GLY A 129 -0.42 -9.39 -8.40
CA GLY A 129 -1.15 -9.64 -7.17
C GLY A 129 -2.59 -9.17 -7.25
N LEU A 130 -3.42 -9.77 -6.41
CA LEU A 130 -4.82 -9.41 -6.23
C LEU A 130 -5.14 -9.35 -4.74
N GLY A 131 -6.02 -8.44 -4.36
CA GLY A 131 -6.39 -8.26 -2.96
C GLY A 131 -7.27 -7.05 -2.72
N ALA A 132 -6.97 -6.32 -1.68
CA ALA A 132 -7.77 -5.18 -1.25
C ALA A 132 -6.90 -4.04 -0.73
N THR A 133 -7.34 -2.83 -1.00
CA THR A 133 -6.83 -1.59 -0.40
C THR A 133 -7.85 -1.11 0.63
N GLN A 134 -7.40 -0.96 1.86
CA GLN A 134 -8.15 -0.39 2.97
C GLN A 134 -7.77 1.07 3.15
N TYR A 135 -8.75 1.94 3.01
CA TYR A 135 -8.68 3.36 3.33
C TYR A 135 -9.04 3.53 4.80
N GLY A 136 -8.18 4.19 5.58
CA GLY A 136 -8.43 4.48 6.99
C GLY A 136 -9.51 5.55 7.19
N THR A 137 -9.95 5.72 8.42
CA THR A 137 -10.83 6.83 8.82
C THR A 137 -10.09 8.16 8.68
N ILE A 138 -10.75 9.16 8.10
CA ILE A 138 -10.22 10.52 7.97
C ILE A 138 -10.85 11.38 9.05
N ASN A 139 -10.01 12.04 9.84
CA ASN A 139 -10.45 13.04 10.81
C ASN A 139 -10.42 14.42 10.15
N VAL A 140 -11.57 14.91 9.74
CA VAL A 140 -11.68 16.25 9.14
C VAL A 140 -11.85 17.28 10.24
N SER A 141 -10.92 18.23 10.29
CA SER A 141 -10.99 19.39 11.20
C SER A 141 -11.07 20.66 10.38
N ALA A 142 -12.28 21.12 10.08
CA ALA A 142 -12.52 22.35 9.36
C ALA A 142 -13.50 23.27 10.10
N ALA A 143 -13.18 24.53 10.21
CA ALA A 143 -14.02 25.59 10.79
C ALA A 143 -14.60 25.30 12.19
N GLY A 144 -13.85 24.55 13.04
CA GLY A 144 -14.27 24.20 14.40
C GLY A 144 -15.20 23.00 14.49
N LEU A 145 -15.48 22.33 13.37
CA LEU A 145 -16.19 21.06 13.32
C LEU A 145 -15.16 19.95 13.19
N GLN A 146 -15.21 18.98 14.11
CA GLN A 146 -14.48 17.72 13.99
C GLN A 146 -15.45 16.64 13.50
N ARG A 147 -15.06 15.96 12.45
CA ARG A 147 -15.87 14.89 11.88
C ARG A 147 -15.00 13.75 11.39
N ASP A 148 -15.41 12.54 11.69
CA ASP A 148 -14.78 11.32 11.23
C ASP A 148 -15.53 10.80 10.01
N ILE A 149 -14.80 10.57 8.92
CA ILE A 149 -15.31 9.88 7.73
C ILE A 149 -14.81 8.44 7.82
N ASP A 150 -15.76 7.50 7.90
CA ASP A 150 -15.43 6.07 8.02
C ASP A 150 -14.62 5.58 6.83
N GLY A 151 -13.60 4.79 7.14
CA GLY A 151 -12.77 4.13 6.14
C GLY A 151 -13.53 3.07 5.36
N ASN A 152 -13.03 2.72 4.20
CA ASN A 152 -13.63 1.71 3.33
C ASN A 152 -12.56 0.77 2.76
N THR A 153 -12.98 -0.46 2.41
CA THR A 153 -12.11 -1.45 1.77
C THR A 153 -12.56 -1.66 0.33
N ARG A 154 -11.64 -1.60 -0.60
CA ARG A 154 -11.89 -1.73 -2.04
C ARG A 154 -11.01 -2.82 -2.64
N PHE A 155 -11.53 -3.48 -3.66
CA PHE A 155 -10.76 -4.44 -4.44
C PHE A 155 -9.61 -3.73 -5.17
N SER A 156 -8.43 -4.33 -5.13
CA SER A 156 -7.26 -3.80 -5.82
C SER A 156 -6.40 -4.91 -6.40
N GLY A 157 -5.62 -4.55 -7.41
CA GLY A 157 -4.58 -5.39 -7.97
C GLY A 157 -3.20 -4.81 -7.70
N SER A 158 -2.17 -5.55 -8.01
CA SER A 158 -0.80 -5.04 -8.06
C SER A 158 -0.02 -5.66 -9.19
N GLY A 159 0.82 -4.86 -9.84
CA GLY A 159 1.82 -5.29 -10.79
C GLY A 159 3.16 -4.68 -10.41
N ALA A 160 4.23 -5.48 -10.37
CA ALA A 160 5.53 -4.96 -10.01
C ALA A 160 6.66 -5.53 -10.88
N LEU A 161 7.70 -4.74 -11.01
CA LEU A 161 8.98 -5.12 -11.57
C LEU A 161 10.06 -4.83 -10.52
N GLY A 162 11.01 -5.76 -10.37
CA GLY A 162 12.06 -5.56 -9.39
C GLY A 162 13.27 -6.44 -9.63
N VAL A 163 14.23 -6.28 -8.73
CA VAL A 163 15.41 -7.13 -8.67
C VAL A 163 15.71 -7.50 -7.23
N LYS A 164 16.03 -8.77 -7.02
CA LYS A 164 16.56 -9.30 -5.77
C LYS A 164 18.06 -9.53 -5.95
N ILE A 165 18.87 -8.99 -5.07
CA ILE A 165 20.34 -9.14 -5.09
C ILE A 165 20.72 -9.88 -3.81
N PHE A 166 21.29 -11.08 -3.95
CA PHE A 166 21.70 -11.94 -2.84
C PHE A 166 23.23 -11.96 -2.70
N PRO A 167 23.81 -11.05 -1.86
CA PRO A 167 25.23 -11.11 -1.53
C PRO A 167 25.61 -12.38 -0.76
N SER A 168 24.64 -13.01 -0.12
CA SER A 168 24.78 -14.28 0.58
C SER A 168 23.54 -15.16 0.35
N PRO A 169 23.64 -16.49 0.55
CA PRO A 169 22.51 -17.40 0.32
C PRO A 169 21.26 -17.09 1.15
N ARG A 170 21.40 -16.45 2.30
CA ARG A 170 20.30 -16.18 3.24
C ARG A 170 19.86 -14.73 3.31
N PHE A 171 20.67 -13.80 2.83
CA PHE A 171 20.40 -12.37 2.91
C PHE A 171 20.43 -11.75 1.52
N GLY A 172 19.41 -10.98 1.21
CA GLY A 172 19.28 -10.25 -0.04
C GLY A 172 18.78 -8.83 0.16
N ILE A 173 18.97 -8.03 -0.88
CA ILE A 173 18.42 -6.70 -1.05
C ILE A 173 17.39 -6.78 -2.16
N ARG A 174 16.25 -6.11 -1.99
CA ARG A 174 15.16 -6.01 -2.98
C ARG A 174 14.99 -4.56 -3.38
N LEU A 175 14.90 -4.32 -4.69
CA LEU A 175 14.50 -3.03 -5.27
C LEU A 175 13.29 -3.29 -6.17
N GLU A 176 12.27 -2.45 -6.08
CA GLU A 176 11.00 -2.67 -6.77
C GLU A 176 10.32 -1.37 -7.15
N GLY A 177 9.71 -1.36 -8.36
CA GLY A 177 8.67 -0.44 -8.75
C GLY A 177 7.34 -1.19 -8.84
N ARG A 178 6.30 -0.73 -8.12
CA ARG A 178 4.99 -1.37 -8.05
C ARG A 178 3.89 -0.39 -8.41
N TRP A 179 2.94 -0.86 -9.20
CA TRP A 179 1.70 -0.19 -9.54
C TRP A 179 0.53 -0.91 -8.89
N THR A 180 -0.34 -0.17 -8.21
CA THR A 180 -1.50 -0.69 -7.47
C THR A 180 -2.77 0.04 -7.89
N PRO A 181 -3.52 -0.45 -8.90
CA PRO A 181 -4.83 0.05 -9.24
C PRO A 181 -5.87 -0.43 -8.23
N THR A 182 -6.66 0.50 -7.70
CA THR A 182 -7.78 0.22 -6.80
C THR A 182 -9.09 0.56 -7.48
N TYR A 183 -10.02 -0.38 -7.51
CA TYR A 183 -11.33 -0.20 -8.14
C TYR A 183 -12.26 0.62 -7.26
N ILE A 184 -12.68 1.78 -7.75
CA ILE A 184 -13.64 2.68 -7.10
C ILE A 184 -14.90 2.70 -7.95
N LYS A 185 -16.04 2.24 -7.40
CA LYS A 185 -17.31 2.31 -8.10
C LYS A 185 -17.76 3.76 -8.27
N SER A 186 -18.31 4.06 -9.45
CA SER A 186 -18.90 5.36 -9.76
C SER A 186 -20.24 5.60 -9.08
N ASP A 187 -20.97 4.54 -8.67
CA ASP A 187 -22.24 4.68 -7.95
C ASP A 187 -21.94 5.01 -6.48
N ALA A 188 -21.69 6.22 -6.27
CA ALA A 188 -21.11 6.83 -5.09
C ALA A 188 -22.01 6.89 -3.86
N ALA A 189 -22.72 5.85 -3.52
CA ALA A 189 -23.13 5.58 -2.16
C ALA A 189 -21.90 5.08 -1.40
N GLY A 190 -20.86 5.86 -1.35
CA GLY A 190 -19.59 5.43 -0.84
C GLY A 190 -18.90 6.47 0.00
N TRP A 191 -17.71 6.16 0.30
CA TRP A 191 -16.75 6.83 1.14
C TRP A 191 -16.64 8.37 0.98
N TRP A 192 -17.03 8.91 -0.19
CA TRP A 192 -17.02 10.33 -0.52
C TRP A 192 -18.35 11.03 -0.27
N CYS A 193 -19.38 10.35 0.24
CA CYS A 193 -20.69 10.91 0.48
C CYS A 193 -20.95 11.11 1.96
N ASP A 194 -21.34 12.31 2.32
CA ASP A 194 -21.77 12.70 3.64
C ASP A 194 -23.30 12.83 3.68
N PRO A 195 -24.00 12.30 4.73
CA PRO A 195 -25.47 12.39 4.84
C PRO A 195 -26.01 13.82 4.89
N TYR A 196 -25.20 14.82 5.28
CA TYR A 196 -25.62 16.21 5.42
C TYR A 196 -25.17 17.11 4.26
N TRP A 197 -24.00 16.82 3.66
CA TRP A 197 -23.40 17.68 2.64
C TRP A 197 -23.46 17.05 1.24
N GLY A 198 -23.95 15.82 1.12
CA GLY A 198 -24.03 15.09 -0.13
C GLY A 198 -22.70 14.44 -0.55
N CYS A 199 -22.62 14.01 -1.79
CA CYS A 199 -21.41 13.43 -2.35
C CYS A 199 -20.50 14.55 -2.86
N TYR A 200 -19.26 14.61 -2.34
CA TYR A 200 -18.31 15.66 -2.71
C TYR A 200 -17.67 15.43 -4.07
N VAL A 201 -17.66 14.19 -4.56
CA VAL A 201 -17.10 13.84 -5.86
C VAL A 201 -17.97 12.78 -6.52
N ILE A 202 -18.62 13.15 -7.60
CA ILE A 202 -19.18 12.20 -8.57
C ILE A 202 -18.08 11.99 -9.60
N SER A 203 -17.34 10.92 -9.46
CA SER A 203 -16.22 10.62 -10.35
C SER A 203 -16.60 9.58 -11.37
N ASP A 204 -16.31 9.85 -12.63
CA ASP A 204 -16.27 8.84 -13.70
C ASP A 204 -15.05 7.92 -13.58
N ALA A 205 -14.09 8.23 -12.71
CA ALA A 205 -12.90 7.44 -12.50
C ALA A 205 -13.22 6.14 -11.76
N GLN A 206 -13.09 5.03 -12.46
CA GLN A 206 -13.29 3.68 -11.91
C GLN A 206 -12.06 3.16 -11.16
N TYR A 207 -10.92 3.85 -11.23
CA TYR A 207 -9.65 3.41 -10.64
C TYR A 207 -8.90 4.57 -10.01
N SER A 208 -8.37 4.34 -8.80
CA SER A 208 -7.33 5.16 -8.18
C SER A 208 -6.01 4.39 -8.31
N ASN A 209 -4.98 5.06 -8.82
CA ASN A 209 -3.69 4.44 -9.07
C ASN A 209 -2.67 4.88 -8.02
N GLN A 210 -1.92 3.92 -7.52
CA GLN A 210 -0.75 4.16 -6.67
C GLN A 210 0.49 3.62 -7.38
N PHE A 211 1.57 4.36 -7.37
CA PHE A 211 2.85 3.94 -7.88
C PHE A 211 3.90 4.05 -6.78
N GLU A 212 4.54 2.95 -6.43
CA GLU A 212 5.53 2.88 -5.36
C GLU A 212 6.91 2.54 -5.90
N LEU A 213 7.92 3.26 -5.41
CA LEU A 213 9.32 2.89 -5.55
C LEU A 213 9.85 2.50 -4.17
N SER A 214 10.29 1.27 -4.01
CA SER A 214 10.73 0.75 -2.72
C SER A 214 12.03 -0.03 -2.80
N GLY A 215 12.73 -0.02 -1.68
CA GLY A 215 13.89 -0.85 -1.41
C GLY A 215 13.74 -1.57 -0.08
N GLY A 216 14.40 -2.71 0.07
CA GLY A 216 14.27 -3.47 1.30
C GLY A 216 15.25 -4.61 1.43
N VAL A 217 15.07 -5.36 2.50
CA VAL A 217 15.87 -6.55 2.81
C VAL A 217 15.03 -7.80 2.70
N THR A 218 15.63 -8.88 2.26
CA THR A 218 15.01 -10.19 2.13
C THR A 218 15.84 -11.22 2.88
N LEU A 219 15.19 -12.00 3.71
CA LEU A 219 15.77 -13.16 4.38
C LEU A 219 15.19 -14.43 3.75
N ARG A 220 16.06 -15.39 3.48
CA ARG A 220 15.72 -16.67 2.87
C ARG A 220 16.01 -17.81 3.86
N PHE A 221 15.04 -18.73 3.99
CA PHE A 221 15.05 -19.86 4.90
C PHE A 221 14.81 -21.18 4.19
#